data_b1af186a99a752b80c8e0297929cbc40
#
_entry.id   b1af186a99a752b80c8e0297929cbc40
#
_cell.length_a   1.000
_cell.length_b   1.000
_cell.length_c   1.000
_cell.angle_alpha   90.00
_cell.angle_beta   90.00
_cell.angle_gamma   90.00
#
_symmetry.space_group_name_H-M   'P 1'
#
loop_
_entity.id
_entity.type
_entity.pdbx_description
1 polymer ?
#
loop_
_entity_poly.entity_id
_entity_poly.type
_entity_poly.pdbx_seq_one_letter_code
_entity_poly.pdbx_strand_id
1 'polypeptide(L)'
;YTTVLADVLPRYHRLAGNNVLMVSGSDAHGTPVTVAADAQGVTPQQVYQKYHTGFLELFQKLGLTYDLFTSTHTQNHFKVAQAIFQALRHNGYLYTESETQWFAPAQGRFLPDRYVEGTCYICGFENARGDQCDNCGSLVDARQIIDPRSKIDGTTPELRETEHFYLDLGALEPAIVEFLQVRESYWRPNVLRQSLGQILANGLHGRAITRDLDWGIPVPVENWQGKCLYVWFEAVLGYLSAAIEWAQLSKDSQAWENWWLNSNSLTYYFIGKDNIPFHAVIWPAQLIGAGEWFGRLFFDRPGTRLTLPYDVPANEFLN
;
A
#
# COMPACT_ATOMS: atom_id res chain seq x y z
N TYR A 1 12.45 13.28 -7.86
CA TYR A 1 11.67 14.31 -8.60
C TYR A 1 10.32 14.57 -7.92
N THR A 2 9.46 13.56 -7.76
CA THR A 2 8.14 13.68 -7.10
C THR A 2 8.22 14.34 -5.72
N THR A 3 9.20 13.95 -4.91
CA THR A 3 9.41 14.45 -3.55
C THR A 3 9.74 15.95 -3.51
N VAL A 4 10.57 16.46 -4.45
CA VAL A 4 10.91 17.89 -4.52
C VAL A 4 9.70 18.71 -4.93
N LEU A 5 8.90 18.22 -5.89
CA LEU A 5 7.65 18.89 -6.28
C LEU A 5 6.63 18.91 -5.14
N ALA A 6 6.56 17.82 -4.36
CA ALA A 6 5.69 17.74 -3.19
C ALA A 6 6.04 18.81 -2.13
N ASP A 7 7.32 19.17 -1.98
CA ASP A 7 7.79 20.14 -0.98
C ASP A 7 7.47 21.61 -1.35
N VAL A 8 7.16 21.90 -2.61
CA VAL A 8 6.78 23.25 -3.04
C VAL A 8 5.44 23.69 -2.44
N LEU A 9 4.44 22.80 -2.44
CA LEU A 9 3.09 23.12 -1.96
C LEU A 9 3.05 23.47 -0.46
N PRO A 10 3.63 22.68 0.46
CA PRO A 10 3.67 23.02 1.89
C PRO A 10 4.43 24.31 2.16
N ARG A 11 5.53 24.59 1.43
CA ARG A 11 6.23 25.90 1.56
C ARG A 11 5.33 27.06 1.16
N TYR A 12 4.63 26.95 0.05
CA TYR A 12 3.69 27.99 -0.39
C TYR A 12 2.61 28.23 0.68
N HIS A 13 1.98 27.17 1.16
CA HIS A 13 0.91 27.31 2.16
C HIS A 13 1.40 27.85 3.51
N ARG A 14 2.60 27.45 3.96
CA ARG A 14 3.21 28.03 5.17
C ARG A 14 3.50 29.53 5.01
N LEU A 15 4.01 29.95 3.84
CA LEU A 15 4.23 31.37 3.53
C LEU A 15 2.90 32.15 3.45
N ALA A 16 1.83 31.53 3.01
CA ALA A 16 0.48 32.10 2.99
C ALA A 16 -0.20 32.13 4.37
N GLY A 17 0.46 31.66 5.44
CA GLY A 17 -0.07 31.67 6.80
C GLY A 17 -1.01 30.51 7.14
N ASN A 18 -1.08 29.48 6.31
CA ASN A 18 -1.87 28.29 6.59
C ASN A 18 -1.12 27.32 7.52
N ASN A 19 -1.88 26.58 8.34
CA ASN A 19 -1.33 25.45 9.08
C ASN A 19 -1.10 24.28 8.15
N VAL A 20 0.11 23.74 8.14
CA VAL A 20 0.51 22.66 7.23
C VAL A 20 1.21 21.57 8.01
N LEU A 21 0.82 20.32 7.74
CA LEU A 21 1.52 19.11 8.19
C LEU A 21 1.99 18.34 6.95
N MET A 22 3.30 18.25 6.74
CA MET A 22 3.91 17.48 5.67
C MET A 22 4.55 16.21 6.25
N VAL A 23 3.93 15.08 6.01
CA VAL A 23 4.43 13.77 6.47
C VAL A 23 4.64 12.80 5.32
N SER A 24 5.58 11.88 5.49
CA SER A 24 5.81 10.76 4.58
C SER A 24 6.60 9.67 5.30
N GLY A 25 6.95 8.60 4.58
CA GLY A 25 7.75 7.53 5.14
C GLY A 25 8.29 6.57 4.07
N SER A 26 9.21 5.72 4.50
CA SER A 26 9.69 4.59 3.70
C SER A 26 8.70 3.45 3.77
N ASP A 27 8.34 2.89 2.62
CA ASP A 27 7.65 1.61 2.52
C ASP A 27 8.65 0.47 2.78
N ALA A 28 8.47 -0.23 3.91
CA ALA A 28 9.43 -1.21 4.41
C ALA A 28 9.09 -2.66 4.01
N HIS A 29 7.86 -2.97 3.59
CA HIS A 29 7.38 -4.35 3.48
C HIS A 29 7.18 -4.83 2.04
N GLY A 30 7.62 -4.03 1.05
CA GLY A 30 7.51 -4.42 -0.36
C GLY A 30 8.40 -5.62 -0.72
N THR A 31 7.93 -6.44 -1.66
CA THR A 31 8.69 -7.57 -2.23
C THR A 31 10.11 -7.20 -2.67
N PRO A 32 10.39 -6.00 -3.22
CA PRO A 32 11.77 -5.61 -3.54
C PRO A 32 12.73 -5.65 -2.36
N VAL A 33 12.25 -5.40 -1.14
CA VAL A 33 13.07 -5.44 0.08
C VAL A 33 13.48 -6.88 0.40
N THR A 34 12.55 -7.83 0.33
CA THR A 34 12.85 -9.25 0.59
C THR A 34 13.74 -9.85 -0.49
N VAL A 35 13.49 -9.53 -1.78
CA VAL A 35 14.35 -9.96 -2.89
C VAL A 35 15.77 -9.44 -2.73
N ALA A 36 15.95 -8.17 -2.37
CA ALA A 36 17.26 -7.59 -2.15
C ALA A 36 17.96 -8.19 -0.91
N ALA A 37 17.21 -8.54 0.13
CA ALA A 37 17.73 -9.20 1.32
C ALA A 37 18.24 -10.61 0.99
N ASP A 38 17.45 -11.41 0.31
CA ASP A 38 17.82 -12.77 -0.14
C ASP A 38 19.08 -12.73 -1.03
N ALA A 39 19.13 -11.80 -2.01
CA ALA A 39 20.27 -11.66 -2.91
C ALA A 39 21.56 -11.22 -2.23
N GLN A 40 21.48 -10.50 -1.11
CA GLN A 40 22.61 -9.99 -0.34
C GLN A 40 22.96 -10.87 0.86
N GLY A 41 22.18 -11.90 1.18
CA GLY A 41 22.35 -12.74 2.37
C GLY A 41 22.19 -11.98 3.69
N VAL A 42 21.33 -10.96 3.71
CA VAL A 42 21.03 -10.12 4.89
C VAL A 42 19.55 -10.17 5.25
N THR A 43 19.15 -9.59 6.38
CA THR A 43 17.73 -9.53 6.74
C THR A 43 16.99 -8.41 5.99
N PRO A 44 15.67 -8.55 5.73
CA PRO A 44 14.86 -7.47 5.17
C PRO A 44 14.95 -6.17 5.99
N GLN A 45 15.06 -6.29 7.31
CA GLN A 45 15.23 -5.14 8.20
C GLN A 45 16.54 -4.38 7.91
N GLN A 46 17.65 -5.07 7.66
CA GLN A 46 18.93 -4.42 7.33
C GLN A 46 18.86 -3.68 5.99
N VAL A 47 18.20 -4.28 4.99
CA VAL A 47 17.97 -3.63 3.69
C VAL A 47 17.14 -2.37 3.86
N TYR A 48 15.98 -2.49 4.49
CA TYR A 48 15.08 -1.35 4.75
C TYR A 48 15.82 -0.23 5.50
N GLN A 49 16.49 -0.53 6.61
CA GLN A 49 17.18 0.47 7.43
C GLN A 49 18.24 1.23 6.65
N LYS A 50 19.04 0.52 5.81
CA LYS A 50 20.03 1.14 4.94
C LYS A 50 19.42 2.17 4.00
N TYR A 51 18.31 1.84 3.33
CA TYR A 51 17.66 2.76 2.40
C TYR A 51 16.95 3.89 3.13
N HIS A 52 16.28 3.61 4.25
CA HIS A 52 15.63 4.63 5.06
C HIS A 52 16.62 5.71 5.54
N THR A 53 17.78 5.30 6.07
CA THR A 53 18.85 6.22 6.46
C THR A 53 19.33 7.06 5.27
N GLY A 54 19.56 6.40 4.11
CA GLY A 54 19.96 7.10 2.89
C GLY A 54 18.93 8.13 2.41
N PHE A 55 17.63 7.86 2.54
CA PHE A 55 16.59 8.82 2.22
C PHE A 55 16.61 10.02 3.18
N LEU A 56 16.74 9.80 4.48
CA LEU A 56 16.84 10.89 5.46
C LEU A 56 18.02 11.82 5.16
N GLU A 57 19.20 11.26 4.89
CA GLU A 57 20.39 12.04 4.51
C GLU A 57 20.19 12.83 3.22
N LEU A 58 19.59 12.19 2.20
CA LEU A 58 19.31 12.83 0.92
C LEU A 58 18.32 13.99 1.08
N PHE A 59 17.23 13.76 1.80
CA PHE A 59 16.19 14.78 2.01
C PHE A 59 16.70 15.96 2.83
N GLN A 60 17.56 15.71 3.80
CA GLN A 60 18.26 16.77 4.53
C GLN A 60 19.15 17.61 3.60
N LYS A 61 19.95 16.95 2.74
CA LYS A 61 20.81 17.64 1.74
C LYS A 61 20.01 18.45 0.73
N LEU A 62 18.82 17.97 0.35
CA LEU A 62 17.90 18.69 -0.55
C LEU A 62 17.11 19.79 0.17
N GLY A 63 17.18 19.87 1.50
CA GLY A 63 16.44 20.84 2.29
C GLY A 63 14.94 20.64 2.27
N LEU A 64 14.45 19.41 2.15
CA LEU A 64 13.02 19.11 2.18
C LEU A 64 12.43 19.38 3.57
N THR A 65 11.19 19.90 3.62
CA THR A 65 10.58 20.45 4.83
C THR A 65 9.53 19.52 5.45
N TYR A 66 9.83 18.21 5.49
CA TYR A 66 8.96 17.27 6.23
C TYR A 66 8.88 17.63 7.71
N ASP A 67 7.66 17.63 8.26
CA ASP A 67 7.43 17.68 9.71
C ASP A 67 7.77 16.34 10.34
N LEU A 68 7.53 15.23 9.60
CA LEU A 68 7.99 13.89 9.95
C LEU A 68 8.21 13.07 8.67
N PHE A 69 9.38 12.43 8.57
CA PHE A 69 9.64 11.33 7.64
C PHE A 69 9.91 10.07 8.45
N THR A 70 8.96 9.13 8.46
CA THR A 70 8.99 7.90 9.24
C THR A 70 9.05 6.65 8.35
N SER A 71 8.44 5.57 8.76
CA SER A 71 8.44 4.28 8.06
C SER A 71 7.18 3.48 8.35
N THR A 72 6.80 2.59 7.44
CA THR A 72 5.74 1.62 7.68
C THR A 72 6.18 0.49 8.65
N HIS A 73 7.47 0.40 9.01
CA HIS A 73 7.98 -0.57 9.98
C HIS A 73 8.11 0.02 11.39
N THR A 74 7.03 0.67 11.87
CA THR A 74 6.92 1.17 13.24
C THR A 74 5.75 0.52 13.97
N GLN A 75 5.84 0.39 15.29
CA GLN A 75 4.74 -0.14 16.10
C GLN A 75 3.48 0.72 16.00
N ASN A 76 3.63 2.04 15.82
CA ASN A 76 2.52 2.95 15.59
C ASN A 76 1.80 2.60 14.27
N HIS A 77 2.55 2.43 13.19
CA HIS A 77 1.97 2.06 11.90
C HIS A 77 1.27 0.68 11.96
N PHE A 78 1.87 -0.30 12.63
CA PHE A 78 1.26 -1.63 12.82
C PHE A 78 -0.11 -1.51 13.48
N LYS A 79 -0.21 -0.75 14.58
CA LYS A 79 -1.49 -0.52 15.30
C LYS A 79 -2.54 0.13 14.41
N VAL A 80 -2.17 1.15 13.64
CA VAL A 80 -3.09 1.86 12.73
C VAL A 80 -3.58 0.92 11.64
N ALA A 81 -2.67 0.19 10.98
CA ALA A 81 -3.03 -0.74 9.90
C ALA A 81 -3.93 -1.88 10.39
N GLN A 82 -3.62 -2.45 11.54
CA GLN A 82 -4.44 -3.49 12.16
C GLN A 82 -5.81 -2.96 12.61
N ALA A 83 -5.90 -1.72 13.09
CA ALA A 83 -7.18 -1.10 13.46
C ALA A 83 -8.07 -0.84 12.23
N ILE A 84 -7.52 -0.37 11.11
CA ILE A 84 -8.26 -0.23 9.84
C ILE A 84 -8.73 -1.59 9.33
N PHE A 85 -7.88 -2.61 9.37
CA PHE A 85 -8.28 -3.97 9.00
C PHE A 85 -9.47 -4.46 9.85
N GLN A 86 -9.41 -4.30 11.18
CA GLN A 86 -10.48 -4.70 12.07
C GLN A 86 -11.77 -3.90 11.86
N ALA A 87 -11.66 -2.60 11.56
CA ALA A 87 -12.81 -1.77 11.25
C ALA A 87 -13.51 -2.23 9.96
N LEU A 88 -12.75 -2.48 8.89
CA LEU A 88 -13.26 -3.03 7.64
C LEU A 88 -13.93 -4.39 7.83
N ARG A 89 -13.31 -5.27 8.63
CA ARG A 89 -13.84 -6.59 8.97
C ARG A 89 -15.17 -6.48 9.74
N HIS A 90 -15.22 -5.61 10.74
CA HIS A 90 -16.43 -5.38 11.53
C HIS A 90 -17.59 -4.86 10.67
N ASN A 91 -17.28 -3.97 9.74
CA ASN A 91 -18.27 -3.38 8.85
C ASN A 91 -18.69 -4.30 7.68
N GLY A 92 -18.13 -5.52 7.60
CA GLY A 92 -18.51 -6.53 6.60
C GLY A 92 -17.87 -6.32 5.22
N TYR A 93 -16.82 -5.52 5.12
CA TYR A 93 -16.10 -5.28 3.86
C TYR A 93 -14.90 -6.21 3.64
N LEU A 94 -14.66 -7.18 4.54
CA LEU A 94 -13.65 -8.21 4.34
C LEU A 94 -14.33 -9.59 4.31
N TYR A 95 -13.90 -10.40 3.34
CA TYR A 95 -14.26 -11.81 3.24
C TYR A 95 -13.01 -12.64 2.97
N THR A 96 -13.10 -13.98 3.07
CA THR A 96 -11.98 -14.88 2.79
C THR A 96 -12.25 -15.71 1.54
N GLU A 97 -11.17 -15.95 0.76
CA GLU A 97 -11.17 -16.88 -0.36
C GLU A 97 -9.91 -17.74 -0.32
N SER A 98 -10.07 -19.00 -0.72
CA SER A 98 -8.95 -19.92 -0.95
C SER A 98 -8.43 -19.74 -2.38
N GLU A 99 -7.13 -19.67 -2.51
CA GLU A 99 -6.45 -19.68 -3.80
C GLU A 99 -5.28 -20.67 -3.81
N THR A 100 -4.90 -21.13 -4.99
CA THR A 100 -3.77 -22.03 -5.16
C THR A 100 -2.53 -21.24 -5.51
N GLN A 101 -1.44 -21.39 -4.75
CA GLN A 101 -0.17 -20.73 -4.96
C GLN A 101 0.99 -21.72 -4.95
N TRP A 102 2.13 -21.32 -5.54
CA TRP A 102 3.35 -22.09 -5.48
C TRP A 102 3.95 -22.07 -4.07
N PHE A 103 4.28 -23.26 -3.55
CA PHE A 103 4.93 -23.48 -2.27
C PHE A 103 6.28 -24.15 -2.47
N ALA A 104 7.31 -23.66 -1.80
CA ALA A 104 8.65 -24.27 -1.80
C ALA A 104 8.82 -25.18 -0.58
N PRO A 105 8.71 -26.52 -0.72
CA PRO A 105 8.78 -27.44 0.42
C PRO A 105 10.08 -27.39 1.19
N ALA A 106 11.21 -27.24 0.48
CA ALA A 106 12.53 -27.15 1.08
C ALA A 106 12.70 -25.92 2.00
N GLN A 107 11.93 -24.86 1.75
CA GLN A 107 12.00 -23.60 2.51
C GLN A 107 10.78 -23.40 3.44
N GLY A 108 9.77 -24.26 3.31
CA GLY A 108 8.55 -24.22 4.13
C GLY A 108 7.71 -22.96 3.90
N ARG A 109 7.80 -22.31 2.71
CA ARG A 109 7.09 -21.04 2.42
C ARG A 109 6.43 -21.00 1.06
N PHE A 110 5.38 -20.20 0.93
CA PHE A 110 4.80 -19.83 -0.35
C PHE A 110 5.73 -18.89 -1.13
N LEU A 111 5.71 -19.01 -2.45
CA LEU A 111 6.54 -18.21 -3.35
C LEU A 111 5.69 -17.10 -3.97
N PRO A 112 6.05 -15.82 -3.76
CA PRO A 112 5.52 -14.75 -4.62
C PRO A 112 5.83 -15.02 -6.09
N ASP A 113 4.99 -14.57 -7.01
CA ASP A 113 5.10 -14.85 -8.44
C ASP A 113 6.51 -14.61 -9.02
N ARG A 114 7.19 -13.57 -8.55
CA ARG A 114 8.58 -13.23 -8.97
C ARG A 114 9.64 -14.20 -8.51
N TYR A 115 9.32 -15.10 -7.60
CA TYR A 115 10.21 -16.15 -7.12
C TYR A 115 10.00 -17.49 -7.87
N VAL A 116 9.03 -17.52 -8.78
CA VAL A 116 8.82 -18.66 -9.68
C VAL A 116 9.43 -18.34 -11.04
N GLU A 117 10.30 -19.19 -11.52
CA GLU A 117 10.90 -19.10 -12.86
C GLU A 117 10.67 -20.40 -13.62
N GLY A 118 10.60 -20.31 -14.94
CA GLY A 118 10.44 -21.49 -15.81
C GLY A 118 10.16 -21.08 -17.24
N THR A 119 9.56 -21.98 -18.03
CA THR A 119 9.31 -21.75 -19.44
C THR A 119 7.98 -21.01 -19.62
N CYS A 120 8.01 -19.89 -20.34
CA CYS A 120 6.83 -19.11 -20.69
C CYS A 120 5.90 -19.93 -21.58
N TYR A 121 4.67 -20.13 -21.15
CA TYR A 121 3.64 -20.86 -21.93
C TYR A 121 3.16 -20.10 -23.18
N ILE A 122 3.49 -18.80 -23.30
CA ILE A 122 3.10 -17.96 -24.45
C ILE A 122 4.15 -18.01 -25.56
N CYS A 123 5.45 -17.89 -25.22
CA CYS A 123 6.52 -17.75 -26.22
C CYS A 123 7.64 -18.79 -26.14
N GLY A 124 7.62 -19.70 -25.16
CA GLY A 124 8.61 -20.76 -25.00
C GLY A 124 9.96 -20.29 -24.40
N PHE A 125 10.06 -19.07 -23.90
CA PHE A 125 11.29 -18.58 -23.25
C PHE A 125 11.53 -19.29 -21.92
N GLU A 126 12.68 -19.94 -21.73
CA GLU A 126 12.96 -20.86 -20.61
C GLU A 126 13.23 -20.18 -19.25
N ASN A 127 13.43 -18.88 -19.21
CA ASN A 127 13.73 -18.12 -17.99
C ASN A 127 12.69 -17.02 -17.73
N ALA A 128 11.41 -17.31 -18.05
CA ALA A 128 10.32 -16.39 -17.73
C ALA A 128 10.05 -16.36 -16.23
N ARG A 129 9.73 -15.18 -15.73
CA ARG A 129 9.27 -14.99 -14.33
C ARG A 129 7.75 -15.18 -14.26
N GLY A 130 7.27 -15.58 -13.11
CA GLY A 130 5.86 -15.86 -12.88
C GLY A 130 4.93 -14.64 -12.92
N ASP A 131 5.45 -13.40 -12.95
CA ASP A 131 4.66 -12.18 -13.11
C ASP A 131 4.68 -11.62 -14.54
N GLN A 132 5.82 -11.73 -15.22
CA GLN A 132 6.01 -11.20 -16.57
C GLN A 132 7.15 -11.92 -17.28
N CYS A 133 6.96 -12.20 -18.55
CA CYS A 133 8.02 -12.76 -19.39
C CYS A 133 8.91 -11.66 -19.96
N ASP A 134 10.21 -11.70 -19.66
CA ASP A 134 11.19 -10.69 -20.11
C ASP A 134 11.40 -10.73 -21.65
N ASN A 135 11.10 -11.85 -22.32
CA ASN A 135 11.27 -11.99 -23.77
C ASN A 135 10.09 -11.42 -24.57
N CYS A 136 8.85 -11.81 -24.25
CA CYS A 136 7.68 -11.33 -24.99
C CYS A 136 6.94 -10.17 -24.33
N GLY A 137 7.33 -9.77 -23.11
CA GLY A 137 6.72 -8.65 -22.37
C GLY A 137 5.32 -8.93 -21.84
N SER A 138 4.76 -10.11 -22.06
CA SER A 138 3.42 -10.46 -21.60
C SER A 138 3.38 -10.70 -20.12
N LEU A 139 2.28 -10.28 -19.46
CA LEU A 139 1.95 -10.76 -18.13
C LEU A 139 1.64 -12.25 -18.19
N VAL A 140 2.17 -13.00 -17.23
CA VAL A 140 1.97 -14.45 -17.15
C VAL A 140 1.34 -14.81 -15.80
N ASP A 141 0.60 -15.90 -15.78
CA ASP A 141 0.13 -16.51 -14.54
C ASP A 141 1.21 -17.48 -14.06
N ALA A 142 1.77 -17.25 -12.87
CA ALA A 142 2.81 -18.10 -12.30
C ALA A 142 2.42 -19.59 -12.28
N ARG A 143 1.13 -19.90 -12.11
CA ARG A 143 0.61 -21.27 -12.06
C ARG A 143 0.67 -22.00 -13.40
N GLN A 144 0.79 -21.25 -14.51
CA GLN A 144 0.86 -21.79 -15.87
C GLN A 144 2.30 -21.85 -16.42
N ILE A 145 3.29 -21.39 -15.65
CA ILE A 145 4.71 -21.53 -16.01
C ILE A 145 5.02 -23.02 -16.17
N ILE A 146 5.66 -23.36 -17.30
CA ILE A 146 6.08 -24.74 -17.59
C ILE A 146 7.42 -24.99 -16.90
N ASP A 147 7.60 -26.17 -16.31
CA ASP A 147 8.79 -26.55 -15.54
C ASP A 147 9.19 -25.52 -14.47
N PRO A 148 8.25 -25.19 -13.55
CA PRO A 148 8.48 -24.14 -12.55
C PRO A 148 9.63 -24.50 -11.60
N ARG A 149 10.43 -23.50 -11.29
CA ARG A 149 11.54 -23.60 -10.34
C ARG A 149 11.51 -22.43 -9.36
N SER A 150 11.84 -22.71 -8.12
CA SER A 150 12.10 -21.67 -7.13
C SER A 150 13.36 -20.91 -7.50
N LYS A 151 13.26 -19.58 -7.66
CA LYS A 151 14.42 -18.71 -7.89
C LYS A 151 15.43 -18.72 -6.75
N ILE A 152 15.03 -19.16 -5.56
CA ILE A 152 15.84 -19.12 -4.34
C ILE A 152 16.88 -20.24 -4.35
N ASP A 153 16.46 -21.46 -4.71
CA ASP A 153 17.27 -22.66 -4.60
C ASP A 153 17.20 -23.60 -5.83
N GLY A 154 16.44 -23.21 -6.85
CA GLY A 154 16.26 -24.00 -8.06
C GLY A 154 15.39 -25.25 -7.92
N THR A 155 14.83 -25.51 -6.73
CA THR A 155 13.95 -26.68 -6.51
C THR A 155 12.60 -26.50 -7.19
N THR A 156 11.93 -27.62 -7.50
CA THR A 156 10.58 -27.61 -8.07
C THR A 156 9.58 -27.31 -6.96
N PRO A 157 8.81 -26.20 -7.07
CA PRO A 157 7.75 -25.89 -6.10
C PRO A 157 6.51 -26.77 -6.37
N GLU A 158 5.61 -26.84 -5.40
CA GLU A 158 4.33 -27.53 -5.51
C GLU A 158 3.16 -26.55 -5.33
N LEU A 159 2.03 -26.82 -5.97
CA LEU A 159 0.82 -26.03 -5.77
C LEU A 159 0.14 -26.44 -4.47
N ARG A 160 -0.16 -25.45 -3.61
CA ARG A 160 -0.91 -25.63 -2.37
C ARG A 160 -2.01 -24.61 -2.26
N GLU A 161 -3.10 -24.99 -1.61
CA GLU A 161 -4.16 -24.06 -1.23
C GLU A 161 -3.71 -23.20 -0.06
N THR A 162 -4.06 -21.92 -0.14
CA THR A 162 -3.91 -20.94 0.93
C THR A 162 -5.14 -20.04 0.96
N GLU A 163 -5.50 -19.54 2.13
CA GLU A 163 -6.65 -18.67 2.32
C GLU A 163 -6.19 -17.23 2.58
N HIS A 164 -6.83 -16.26 1.92
CA HIS A 164 -6.54 -14.85 2.09
C HIS A 164 -7.78 -14.02 2.39
N PHE A 165 -7.61 -12.92 3.13
CA PHE A 165 -8.63 -11.88 3.23
C PHE A 165 -8.64 -11.03 1.97
N TYR A 166 -9.85 -10.74 1.51
CA TYR A 166 -10.15 -9.88 0.38
C TYR A 166 -10.92 -8.65 0.86
N LEU A 167 -10.53 -7.47 0.35
CA LEU A 167 -11.31 -6.24 0.48
C LEU A 167 -12.41 -6.26 -0.59
N ASP A 168 -13.66 -6.21 -0.17
CA ASP A 168 -14.82 -6.16 -1.06
C ASP A 168 -14.98 -4.75 -1.65
N LEU A 169 -14.21 -4.49 -2.70
CA LEU A 169 -14.29 -3.23 -3.43
C LEU A 169 -15.61 -3.10 -4.20
N GLY A 170 -16.24 -4.22 -4.59
CA GLY A 170 -17.54 -4.21 -5.25
C GLY A 170 -18.64 -3.63 -4.35
N ALA A 171 -18.67 -4.02 -3.08
CA ALA A 171 -19.60 -3.46 -2.10
C ALA A 171 -19.33 -1.96 -1.82
N LEU A 172 -18.10 -1.49 -1.96
CA LEU A 172 -17.70 -0.09 -1.77
C LEU A 172 -17.79 0.75 -3.05
N GLU A 173 -17.96 0.14 -4.23
CA GLU A 173 -17.96 0.82 -5.53
C GLU A 173 -18.90 2.02 -5.60
N PRO A 174 -20.19 1.95 -5.19
CA PRO A 174 -21.08 3.10 -5.28
C PRO A 174 -20.55 4.33 -4.53
N ALA A 175 -20.01 4.13 -3.33
CA ALA A 175 -19.46 5.21 -2.52
C ALA A 175 -18.15 5.77 -3.09
N ILE A 176 -17.32 4.91 -3.70
CA ILE A 176 -16.09 5.33 -4.38
C ILE A 176 -16.42 6.13 -5.64
N VAL A 177 -17.42 5.71 -6.42
CA VAL A 177 -17.88 6.44 -7.61
C VAL A 177 -18.39 7.82 -7.23
N GLU A 178 -19.26 7.93 -6.21
CA GLU A 178 -19.74 9.22 -5.68
C GLU A 178 -18.56 10.11 -5.24
N PHE A 179 -17.60 9.55 -4.50
CA PHE A 179 -16.38 10.25 -4.08
C PHE A 179 -15.60 10.82 -5.27
N LEU A 180 -15.45 10.06 -6.36
CA LEU A 180 -14.70 10.48 -7.55
C LEU A 180 -15.46 11.49 -8.40
N GLN A 181 -16.77 11.32 -8.56
CA GLN A 181 -17.63 12.23 -9.35
C GLN A 181 -17.63 13.67 -8.79
N VAL A 182 -17.65 13.83 -7.48
CA VAL A 182 -17.53 15.16 -6.85
C VAL A 182 -16.22 15.86 -7.21
N ARG A 183 -15.18 15.09 -7.60
CA ARG A 183 -13.83 15.57 -7.92
C ARG A 183 -13.56 15.76 -9.41
N GLU A 184 -14.50 15.42 -10.28
CA GLU A 184 -14.35 15.57 -11.75
C GLU A 184 -14.01 16.99 -12.18
N SER A 185 -14.50 17.99 -11.44
CA SER A 185 -14.30 19.40 -11.80
C SER A 185 -12.88 19.93 -11.56
N TYR A 186 -12.06 19.26 -10.72
CA TYR A 186 -10.74 19.77 -10.34
C TYR A 186 -9.61 18.73 -10.32
N TRP A 187 -9.92 17.42 -10.29
CA TRP A 187 -8.88 16.41 -10.44
C TRP A 187 -8.35 16.33 -11.87
N ARG A 188 -7.10 15.93 -12.01
CA ARG A 188 -6.44 15.83 -13.32
C ARG A 188 -7.07 14.74 -14.19
N PRO A 189 -7.22 14.96 -15.50
CA PRO A 189 -7.84 13.99 -16.41
C PRO A 189 -7.17 12.61 -16.43
N ASN A 190 -5.85 12.52 -16.22
CA ASN A 190 -5.15 11.24 -16.16
C ASN A 190 -5.54 10.45 -14.90
N VAL A 191 -5.72 11.11 -13.76
CA VAL A 191 -6.15 10.49 -12.50
C VAL A 191 -7.58 9.97 -12.65
N LEU A 192 -8.52 10.80 -13.13
CA LEU A 192 -9.91 10.41 -13.34
C LEU A 192 -10.05 9.27 -14.35
N ARG A 193 -9.27 9.25 -15.41
CA ARG A 193 -9.29 8.17 -16.41
C ARG A 193 -8.82 6.84 -15.82
N GLN A 194 -7.79 6.87 -14.98
CA GLN A 194 -7.23 5.66 -14.34
C GLN A 194 -7.96 5.25 -13.06
N SER A 195 -8.92 6.02 -12.59
CA SER A 195 -9.79 5.69 -11.46
C SER A 195 -11.25 5.57 -11.92
N LEU A 196 -12.00 6.64 -11.96
CA LEU A 196 -13.42 6.63 -12.34
C LEU A 196 -13.66 5.99 -13.71
N GLY A 197 -12.86 6.33 -14.71
CA GLY A 197 -12.96 5.77 -16.06
C GLY A 197 -12.78 4.26 -16.09
N GLN A 198 -11.85 3.70 -15.31
CA GLN A 198 -11.64 2.25 -15.20
C GLN A 198 -12.79 1.56 -14.45
N ILE A 199 -13.30 2.20 -13.39
CA ILE A 199 -14.45 1.67 -12.63
C ILE A 199 -15.69 1.60 -13.51
N LEU A 200 -16.01 2.67 -14.22
CA LEU A 200 -17.18 2.71 -15.11
C LEU A 200 -17.10 1.70 -16.28
N ALA A 201 -15.89 1.34 -16.70
CA ALA A 201 -15.68 0.37 -17.77
C ALA A 201 -15.70 -1.09 -17.30
N ASN A 202 -15.15 -1.38 -16.12
CA ASN A 202 -14.86 -2.75 -15.69
C ASN A 202 -15.50 -3.12 -14.34
N GLY A 203 -16.03 -2.16 -13.57
CA GLY A 203 -16.43 -2.35 -12.19
C GLY A 203 -15.24 -2.55 -11.24
N LEU A 204 -15.54 -2.73 -9.97
CA LEU A 204 -14.56 -3.09 -8.95
C LEU A 204 -14.78 -4.54 -8.47
N HIS A 205 -13.69 -5.24 -8.31
CA HIS A 205 -13.67 -6.61 -7.82
C HIS A 205 -12.90 -6.72 -6.50
N GLY A 206 -13.19 -7.77 -5.73
CA GLY A 206 -12.47 -8.08 -4.50
C GLY A 206 -10.96 -8.15 -4.72
N ARG A 207 -10.20 -7.64 -3.77
CA ARG A 207 -8.74 -7.63 -3.85
C ARG A 207 -8.11 -8.24 -2.62
N ALA A 208 -7.26 -9.25 -2.80
CA ALA A 208 -6.54 -9.88 -1.70
C ALA A 208 -5.65 -8.86 -0.98
N ILE A 209 -5.83 -8.78 0.35
CA ILE A 209 -5.15 -7.83 1.24
C ILE A 209 -4.24 -8.52 2.26
N THR A 210 -4.04 -9.81 2.15
CA THR A 210 -3.07 -10.59 2.94
C THR A 210 -2.16 -11.40 2.03
N ARG A 211 -1.01 -11.80 2.54
CA ARG A 211 -0.03 -12.64 1.84
C ARG A 211 0.65 -13.59 2.83
N ASP A 212 1.08 -14.74 2.33
CA ASP A 212 1.94 -15.68 3.04
C ASP A 212 3.39 -15.17 3.05
N LEU A 213 3.69 -14.33 4.01
CA LEU A 213 4.99 -13.66 4.17
C LEU A 213 5.36 -13.57 5.64
N ASP A 214 6.66 -13.67 5.94
CA ASP A 214 7.20 -13.50 7.29
C ASP A 214 7.63 -12.05 7.58
N TRP A 215 7.76 -11.22 6.52
CA TRP A 215 8.15 -9.82 6.61
C TRP A 215 6.99 -8.91 6.26
N GLY A 216 6.41 -8.25 7.26
CA GLY A 216 5.25 -7.39 7.12
C GLY A 216 4.49 -7.19 8.42
N ILE A 217 3.31 -6.63 8.33
CA ILE A 217 2.41 -6.44 9.47
C ILE A 217 1.57 -7.69 9.67
N PRO A 218 1.66 -8.38 10.83
CA PRO A 218 0.88 -9.59 11.07
C PRO A 218 -0.63 -9.35 10.94
N VAL A 219 -1.35 -10.29 10.35
CA VAL A 219 -2.82 -10.27 10.28
C VAL A 219 -3.39 -10.39 11.69
N PRO A 220 -4.25 -9.44 12.14
CA PRO A 220 -4.73 -9.39 13.52
C PRO A 220 -5.94 -10.33 13.75
N VAL A 221 -5.80 -11.60 13.36
CA VAL A 221 -6.84 -12.63 13.49
C VAL A 221 -6.23 -13.92 14.03
N GLU A 222 -6.93 -14.59 14.94
CA GLU A 222 -6.50 -15.89 15.42
C GLU A 222 -6.38 -16.91 14.29
N ASN A 223 -5.40 -17.80 14.38
CA ASN A 223 -5.09 -18.85 13.39
C ASN A 223 -4.61 -18.33 12.02
N TRP A 224 -4.15 -17.05 11.95
CA TRP A 224 -3.58 -16.44 10.75
C TRP A 224 -2.06 -16.17 10.88
N GLN A 225 -1.37 -16.97 11.71
CA GLN A 225 0.09 -16.91 11.86
C GLN A 225 0.77 -17.25 10.53
N GLY A 226 1.91 -16.60 10.25
CA GLY A 226 2.62 -16.75 8.98
C GLY A 226 2.01 -15.97 7.81
N LYS A 227 1.06 -15.08 8.11
CA LYS A 227 0.47 -14.18 7.11
C LYS A 227 0.59 -12.73 7.54
N CYS A 228 0.90 -11.88 6.56
CA CYS A 228 0.99 -10.43 6.74
C CYS A 228 -0.04 -9.69 5.89
N LEU A 229 -0.35 -8.47 6.29
CA LEU A 229 -1.09 -7.53 5.45
C LEU A 229 -0.27 -7.25 4.18
N TYR A 230 -0.95 -7.20 3.04
CA TYR A 230 -0.32 -6.91 1.76
C TYR A 230 0.17 -5.46 1.72
N VAL A 231 1.38 -5.27 1.22
CA VAL A 231 2.03 -3.94 1.21
C VAL A 231 1.15 -2.83 0.64
N TRP A 232 0.43 -3.08 -0.45
CA TRP A 232 -0.44 -2.08 -1.08
C TRP A 232 -1.77 -1.84 -0.35
N PHE A 233 -2.09 -2.67 0.64
CA PHE A 233 -3.16 -2.39 1.59
C PHE A 233 -2.66 -1.49 2.73
N GLU A 234 -1.46 -1.76 3.27
CA GLU A 234 -0.99 -1.07 4.48
C GLU A 234 -0.19 0.21 4.16
N ALA A 235 0.54 0.29 3.05
CA ALA A 235 1.43 1.41 2.75
C ALA A 235 0.70 2.77 2.68
N VAL A 236 -0.51 2.81 2.11
CA VAL A 236 -1.29 4.05 2.04
C VAL A 236 -1.79 4.52 3.42
N LEU A 237 -1.89 3.63 4.40
CA LEU A 237 -2.20 3.97 5.80
C LEU A 237 -1.03 4.71 6.48
N GLY A 238 0.15 4.68 5.86
CA GLY A 238 1.35 5.37 6.30
C GLY A 238 1.16 6.87 6.49
N TYR A 239 0.32 7.51 5.70
CA TYR A 239 0.02 8.94 5.83
C TYR A 239 -0.70 9.25 7.15
N LEU A 240 -1.71 8.45 7.48
CA LEU A 240 -2.44 8.58 8.75
C LEU A 240 -1.54 8.25 9.93
N SER A 241 -0.84 7.12 9.87
CA SER A 241 0.03 6.69 10.97
C SER A 241 1.19 7.67 11.20
N ALA A 242 1.76 8.26 10.14
CA ALA A 242 2.79 9.29 10.27
C ALA A 242 2.27 10.57 10.95
N ALA A 243 1.04 10.99 10.64
CA ALA A 243 0.43 12.13 11.30
C ALA A 243 0.17 11.85 12.80
N ILE A 244 -0.28 10.65 13.16
CA ILE A 244 -0.46 10.21 14.54
C ILE A 244 0.90 10.16 15.26
N GLU A 245 1.93 9.59 14.64
CA GLU A 245 3.28 9.50 15.19
C GLU A 245 3.88 10.90 15.43
N TRP A 246 3.72 11.80 14.45
CA TRP A 246 4.13 13.20 14.60
C TRP A 246 3.46 13.86 15.81
N ALA A 247 2.16 13.66 16.01
CA ALA A 247 1.45 14.21 17.16
C ALA A 247 1.94 13.60 18.48
N GLN A 248 2.23 12.29 18.53
CA GLN A 248 2.79 11.62 19.69
C GLN A 248 4.19 12.14 20.06
N LEU A 249 5.00 12.51 19.06
CA LEU A 249 6.33 13.12 19.25
C LEU A 249 6.25 14.61 19.62
N SER A 250 5.12 15.24 19.38
CA SER A 250 4.84 16.62 19.77
C SER A 250 4.38 16.71 21.23
N LYS A 251 4.12 17.93 21.71
CA LYS A 251 3.53 18.13 23.04
C LYS A 251 2.03 17.86 23.12
N ASP A 252 1.39 17.66 21.97
CA ASP A 252 -0.05 17.43 21.83
C ASP A 252 -0.29 16.17 20.98
N SER A 253 -0.51 15.07 21.67
CA SER A 253 -0.75 13.76 21.02
C SER A 253 -2.05 13.69 20.23
N GLN A 254 -2.94 14.68 20.33
CA GLN A 254 -4.18 14.77 19.57
C GLN A 254 -4.08 15.77 18.39
N ALA A 255 -2.95 16.44 18.22
CA ALA A 255 -2.77 17.47 17.19
C ALA A 255 -3.06 16.98 15.77
N TRP A 256 -2.83 15.68 15.46
CA TRP A 256 -3.13 15.07 14.14
C TRP A 256 -4.62 15.19 13.76
N GLU A 257 -5.54 15.28 14.73
CA GLU A 257 -6.98 15.42 14.54
C GLU A 257 -7.34 16.69 13.76
N ASN A 258 -6.54 17.76 13.90
CA ASN A 258 -6.74 19.00 13.18
C ASN A 258 -6.69 18.85 11.66
N TRP A 259 -6.05 17.81 11.16
CA TRP A 259 -5.97 17.49 9.71
C TRP A 259 -6.85 16.33 9.29
N TRP A 260 -7.04 15.33 10.16
CA TRP A 260 -7.71 14.09 9.79
C TRP A 260 -9.19 14.01 10.19
N LEU A 261 -9.62 14.83 11.16
CA LEU A 261 -11.01 14.89 11.62
C LEU A 261 -11.68 16.23 11.34
N ASN A 262 -10.97 17.15 10.72
CA ASN A 262 -11.46 18.47 10.38
C ASN A 262 -11.89 18.53 8.91
N SER A 263 -13.17 18.76 8.66
CA SER A 263 -13.74 18.83 7.29
C SER A 263 -13.19 19.98 6.44
N ASN A 264 -12.54 20.97 7.04
CA ASN A 264 -11.88 22.06 6.32
C ASN A 264 -10.42 21.75 5.93
N SER A 265 -9.89 20.61 6.36
CA SER A 265 -8.54 20.19 5.99
C SER A 265 -8.52 19.65 4.55
N LEU A 266 -7.50 20.02 3.80
CA LEU A 266 -7.28 19.58 2.44
C LEU A 266 -6.02 18.69 2.40
N THR A 267 -6.19 17.43 2.05
CA THR A 267 -5.08 16.46 1.97
C THR A 267 -4.65 16.25 0.52
N TYR A 268 -3.33 16.38 0.26
CA TYR A 268 -2.72 16.25 -1.07
C TYR A 268 -1.75 15.07 -1.07
N TYR A 269 -1.88 14.17 -2.05
CA TYR A 269 -1.04 12.99 -2.20
C TYR A 269 -0.23 13.07 -3.49
N PHE A 270 1.04 13.51 -3.41
CA PHE A 270 1.95 13.58 -4.55
C PHE A 270 2.53 12.20 -4.86
N ILE A 271 2.19 11.66 -6.01
CA ILE A 271 2.51 10.28 -6.39
C ILE A 271 3.04 10.16 -7.83
N GLY A 272 3.66 9.04 -8.17
CA GLY A 272 3.82 8.60 -9.55
C GLY A 272 2.50 8.04 -10.11
N LYS A 273 2.30 8.14 -11.41
CA LYS A 273 1.05 7.74 -12.08
C LYS A 273 0.67 6.26 -11.88
N ASP A 274 1.64 5.41 -11.66
CA ASP A 274 1.48 3.99 -11.35
C ASP A 274 0.81 3.73 -9.99
N ASN A 275 0.80 4.74 -9.11
CA ASN A 275 0.18 4.67 -7.80
C ASN A 275 -1.26 5.24 -7.75
N ILE A 276 -1.81 5.69 -8.88
CA ILE A 276 -3.18 6.24 -8.96
C ILE A 276 -4.23 5.27 -8.39
N PRO A 277 -4.27 3.96 -8.76
CA PRO A 277 -5.28 3.05 -8.23
C PRO A 277 -5.25 2.93 -6.70
N PHE A 278 -4.06 2.99 -6.10
CA PHE A 278 -3.91 2.88 -4.64
C PHE A 278 -4.39 4.14 -3.92
N HIS A 279 -4.17 5.33 -4.47
CA HIS A 279 -4.50 6.59 -3.81
C HIS A 279 -5.88 7.14 -4.18
N ALA A 280 -6.38 6.82 -5.38
CA ALA A 280 -7.69 7.29 -5.86
C ALA A 280 -8.83 6.28 -5.65
N VAL A 281 -8.51 4.99 -5.41
CA VAL A 281 -9.51 3.93 -5.22
C VAL A 281 -9.31 3.21 -3.88
N ILE A 282 -8.17 2.54 -3.66
CA ILE A 282 -7.96 1.71 -2.46
C ILE A 282 -7.96 2.55 -1.18
N TRP A 283 -7.25 3.67 -1.17
CA TRP A 283 -7.17 4.56 -0.02
C TRP A 283 -8.54 5.15 0.38
N PRO A 284 -9.31 5.76 -0.53
CA PRO A 284 -10.69 6.16 -0.22
C PRO A 284 -11.57 5.00 0.22
N ALA A 285 -11.45 3.82 -0.40
CA ALA A 285 -12.21 2.63 -0.01
C ALA A 285 -11.94 2.22 1.45
N GLN A 286 -10.68 2.26 1.88
CA GLN A 286 -10.32 1.96 3.26
C GLN A 286 -10.91 2.97 4.24
N LEU A 287 -10.84 4.26 3.93
CA LEU A 287 -11.38 5.33 4.79
C LEU A 287 -12.91 5.27 4.88
N ILE A 288 -13.58 5.09 3.75
CA ILE A 288 -15.04 4.95 3.67
C ILE A 288 -15.49 3.69 4.39
N GLY A 289 -14.87 2.55 4.09
CA GLY A 289 -15.23 1.26 4.64
C GLY A 289 -14.94 1.12 6.14
N ALA A 290 -13.87 1.72 6.64
CA ALA A 290 -13.58 1.76 8.07
C ALA A 290 -14.60 2.62 8.84
N GLY A 291 -15.12 3.68 8.19
CA GLY A 291 -16.22 4.51 8.72
C GLY A 291 -15.94 5.02 10.14
N GLU A 292 -16.96 4.98 10.97
CA GLU A 292 -16.87 5.41 12.38
C GLU A 292 -16.22 4.37 13.31
N TRP A 293 -16.09 3.12 12.83
CA TRP A 293 -15.57 2.04 13.67
C TRP A 293 -14.08 2.20 13.98
N PHE A 294 -13.32 2.78 13.05
CA PHE A 294 -11.93 3.13 13.33
C PHE A 294 -11.80 4.08 14.53
N GLY A 295 -12.66 5.10 14.60
CA GLY A 295 -12.71 6.01 15.73
C GLY A 295 -13.00 5.33 17.06
N ARG A 296 -13.90 4.34 17.06
CA ARG A 296 -14.19 3.53 18.24
C ARG A 296 -13.00 2.66 18.68
N LEU A 297 -12.39 1.96 17.73
CA LEU A 297 -11.29 1.03 18.03
C LEU A 297 -10.01 1.75 18.48
N PHE A 298 -9.72 2.89 17.86
CA PHE A 298 -8.42 3.54 18.03
C PHE A 298 -8.45 4.64 19.11
N PHE A 299 -9.60 5.31 19.31
CA PHE A 299 -9.71 6.50 20.20
C PHE A 299 -10.81 6.39 21.24
N ASP A 300 -11.59 5.31 21.24
CA ASP A 300 -12.83 5.19 22.06
C ASP A 300 -13.82 6.34 21.81
N ARG A 301 -13.89 6.83 20.55
CA ARG A 301 -14.75 7.95 20.12
C ARG A 301 -15.72 7.50 19.03
N PRO A 302 -16.98 7.17 19.38
CA PRO A 302 -18.00 6.87 18.38
C PRO A 302 -18.36 8.11 17.55
N GLY A 303 -18.76 7.89 16.29
CA GLY A 303 -19.18 8.96 15.37
C GLY A 303 -18.05 9.72 14.68
N THR A 304 -16.80 9.31 14.88
CA THR A 304 -15.64 9.96 14.27
C THR A 304 -15.30 9.32 12.91
N ARG A 305 -15.28 10.15 11.85
CA ARG A 305 -14.87 9.73 10.50
C ARG A 305 -13.61 10.47 10.06
N LEU A 306 -12.73 9.76 9.39
CA LEU A 306 -11.54 10.33 8.78
C LEU A 306 -11.89 11.13 7.53
N THR A 307 -11.15 12.23 7.29
CA THR A 307 -11.28 13.02 6.05
C THR A 307 -10.79 12.23 4.84
N LEU A 308 -11.49 12.41 3.71
CA LEU A 308 -11.12 11.76 2.45
C LEU A 308 -10.07 12.60 1.67
N PRO A 309 -9.30 11.98 0.76
CA PRO A 309 -8.36 12.70 -0.09
C PRO A 309 -9.00 13.89 -0.80
N TYR A 310 -8.37 15.06 -0.70
CA TYR A 310 -8.80 16.24 -1.44
C TYR A 310 -8.28 16.18 -2.88
N ASP A 311 -6.97 15.99 -3.07
CA ASP A 311 -6.37 15.88 -4.40
C ASP A 311 -5.24 14.83 -4.44
N VAL A 312 -5.06 14.24 -5.62
CA VAL A 312 -4.03 13.23 -5.91
C VAL A 312 -3.20 13.71 -7.11
N PRO A 313 -2.21 14.61 -6.89
CA PRO A 313 -1.30 15.06 -7.92
C PRO A 313 -0.39 13.92 -8.40
N ALA A 314 -0.74 13.30 -9.53
CA ALA A 314 0.05 12.21 -10.12
C ALA A 314 1.01 12.73 -11.20
N ASN A 315 2.30 12.42 -11.03
CA ASN A 315 3.35 12.79 -11.98
C ASN A 315 3.57 11.69 -13.02
N GLU A 316 3.86 12.10 -14.25
CA GLU A 316 4.36 11.21 -15.30
C GLU A 316 5.79 10.74 -14.99
N PHE A 317 6.21 9.64 -15.64
CA PHE A 317 7.61 9.23 -15.56
C PHE A 317 8.51 10.23 -16.29
N LEU A 318 9.70 10.45 -15.75
CA LEU A 318 10.78 11.12 -16.46
C LEU A 318 11.44 10.09 -17.38
N ASN A 319 11.41 10.35 -18.67
CA ASN A 319 12.15 9.59 -19.68
C ASN A 319 13.56 10.15 -19.85
#